data_1adf152b48ca3bc72623aba7a6c58d18
#
_entry.id   1adf152b48ca3bc72623aba7a6c58d18
#
_cell.length_a   1.000
_cell.length_b   1.000
_cell.length_c   1.000
_cell.angle_alpha   90.00
_cell.angle_beta   90.00
_cell.angle_gamma   90.00
#
_symmetry.space_group_name_H-M   'P 1'
#
loop_
_entity.id
_entity.type
_entity.pdbx_description
1 polymer ?
#
loop_
_entity_poly.entity_id
_entity_poly.type
_entity_poly.pdbx_seq_one_letter_code
_entity_poly.pdbx_strand_id
1 'polypeptide(L)'
;LVREQILESNLIDIEKDYWFVGRWMPRVLMNIVGGKEKTGSNNWAQAVFFADDYYEMIDKLPELSRLIVAKNPDVVIYIDSFFSGPPFFSDIRYDIFGDDENVLVALGSELELIINNAPDISHTKSEATNSSTNIEFEFDSSSISLSGSSTEKFANELFASNNGLVISSMLDSNIEIPIRVKGTVNNSNLTGDSSLLSLATSNGIDTVGNFGKTLLNKRSS
;
A
#
# COMPACT_ATOMS: atom_id res chain seq x y z
N LEU A 1 -0.83 15.99 6.33
CA LEU A 1 -2.28 15.93 6.51
C LEU A 1 -2.67 15.08 7.73
N VAL A 2 -2.56 13.74 7.72
CA VAL A 2 -2.96 12.88 8.88
C VAL A 2 -2.15 13.24 10.13
N ARG A 3 -0.83 13.40 10.02
CA ARG A 3 0.03 13.83 11.13
C ARG A 3 -0.46 15.14 11.79
N GLU A 4 -0.75 16.13 10.98
CA GLU A 4 -1.24 17.43 11.44
C GLU A 4 -2.57 17.29 12.16
N GLN A 5 -3.51 16.51 11.59
CA GLN A 5 -4.81 16.26 12.22
C GLN A 5 -4.69 15.58 13.59
N ILE A 6 -3.72 14.67 13.76
CA ILE A 6 -3.46 14.01 15.05
C ILE A 6 -2.92 15.04 16.05
N LEU A 7 -1.93 15.84 15.67
CA LEU A 7 -1.34 16.86 16.55
C LEU A 7 -2.35 17.96 16.90
N GLU A 8 -3.15 18.41 15.94
CA GLU A 8 -4.17 19.44 16.13
C GLU A 8 -5.36 18.96 16.97
N SER A 9 -5.58 17.64 17.09
CA SER A 9 -6.66 17.09 17.93
C SER A 9 -6.47 17.42 19.40
N ASN A 10 -5.22 17.57 19.85
CA ASN A 10 -4.84 17.77 21.27
C ASN A 10 -5.44 16.72 22.22
N LEU A 11 -5.83 15.55 21.69
CA LEU A 11 -6.38 14.45 22.51
C LEU A 11 -5.30 13.70 23.26
N ILE A 12 -4.10 13.62 22.67
CA ILE A 12 -2.95 12.90 23.24
C ILE A 12 -1.76 13.87 23.21
N ASP A 13 -1.04 13.99 24.30
CA ASP A 13 0.22 14.73 24.34
C ASP A 13 1.33 13.89 23.73
N ILE A 14 1.73 14.28 22.50
CA ILE A 14 2.70 13.53 21.69
C ILE A 14 4.06 14.22 21.84
N GLU A 15 4.98 13.57 22.55
CA GLU A 15 6.34 14.05 22.73
C GLU A 15 7.17 13.95 21.43
N LYS A 16 7.06 12.81 20.75
CA LYS A 16 7.81 12.52 19.52
C LYS A 16 6.98 11.65 18.56
N ASP A 17 7.21 11.85 17.27
CA ASP A 17 6.61 11.04 16.23
C ASP A 17 7.64 10.69 15.13
N TYR A 18 7.53 9.47 14.61
CA TYR A 18 8.34 9.00 13.49
C TYR A 18 7.44 8.44 12.39
N TRP A 19 7.67 8.85 11.15
CA TRP A 19 6.88 8.46 9.99
C TRP A 19 7.72 7.70 8.98
N PHE A 20 7.18 6.57 8.52
CA PHE A 20 7.77 5.71 7.50
C PHE A 20 6.80 5.66 6.31
N VAL A 21 7.12 6.38 5.23
CA VAL A 21 6.28 6.46 4.03
C VAL A 21 6.86 5.56 2.95
N GLY A 22 6.02 4.73 2.34
CA GLY A 22 6.42 3.78 1.31
C GLY A 22 7.28 2.61 1.81
N ARG A 23 7.38 2.40 3.11
CA ARG A 23 8.15 1.32 3.72
C ARG A 23 7.66 0.99 5.12
N TRP A 24 8.01 -0.20 5.58
CA TRP A 24 7.82 -0.59 6.96
C TRP A 24 8.80 0.11 7.89
N MET A 25 8.33 0.35 9.12
CA MET A 25 9.17 0.71 10.24
C MET A 25 10.21 -0.39 10.50
N PRO A 26 11.46 -0.04 10.91
CA PRO A 26 12.42 -1.03 11.38
C PRO A 26 11.84 -1.86 12.52
N ARG A 27 12.06 -3.17 12.48
CA ARG A 27 11.57 -4.09 13.50
C ARG A 27 12.39 -3.94 14.78
N VAL A 28 12.03 -2.97 15.61
CA VAL A 28 12.69 -2.71 16.90
C VAL A 28 12.03 -3.48 18.05
N LEU A 29 10.78 -3.97 17.86
CA LEU A 29 10.04 -4.78 18.80
C LEU A 29 9.50 -6.03 18.12
N MET A 30 9.30 -7.12 18.90
CA MET A 30 8.82 -8.40 18.33
C MET A 30 7.40 -8.31 17.75
N ASN A 31 6.57 -7.47 18.31
CA ASN A 31 5.18 -7.25 17.88
C ASN A 31 5.04 -6.31 16.67
N ILE A 32 6.12 -5.69 16.20
CA ILE A 32 6.09 -4.94 14.96
C ILE A 32 6.17 -5.94 13.81
N VAL A 33 5.05 -6.11 13.12
CA VAL A 33 5.01 -6.90 11.89
C VAL A 33 5.57 -6.05 10.77
N GLY A 34 6.77 -6.40 10.32
CA GLY A 34 7.40 -5.81 9.16
C GLY A 34 7.40 -6.80 7.99
N GLY A 35 7.13 -6.34 6.79
CA GLY A 35 7.17 -7.14 5.57
C GLY A 35 7.88 -6.43 4.43
N LYS A 36 8.56 -7.18 3.58
CA LYS A 36 9.18 -6.63 2.36
C LYS A 36 8.15 -6.18 1.32
N GLU A 37 6.96 -6.71 1.41
CA GLU A 37 5.88 -6.57 0.41
C GLU A 37 5.39 -5.12 0.24
N LYS A 38 5.51 -4.31 1.31
CA LYS A 38 5.09 -2.90 1.27
C LYS A 38 6.24 -1.92 0.99
N THR A 39 7.48 -2.42 0.87
CA THR A 39 8.64 -1.56 0.62
C THR A 39 8.56 -1.01 -0.81
N GLY A 40 8.56 0.32 -0.93
CA GLY A 40 8.42 1.02 -2.20
C GLY A 40 6.97 1.27 -2.62
N SER A 41 5.99 0.93 -1.79
CA SER A 41 4.58 1.20 -2.05
C SER A 41 4.23 2.66 -1.77
N ASN A 42 3.67 3.36 -2.75
CA ASN A 42 3.30 4.79 -2.60
C ASN A 42 2.01 4.98 -1.81
N ASN A 43 1.26 3.92 -1.55
CA ASN A 43 -0.03 3.92 -0.86
C ASN A 43 0.05 3.39 0.57
N TRP A 44 1.25 3.32 1.15
CA TRP A 44 1.47 2.81 2.50
C TRP A 44 2.30 3.78 3.34
N ALA A 45 1.87 3.98 4.56
CA ALA A 45 2.65 4.69 5.57
C ALA A 45 2.42 4.04 6.94
N GLN A 46 3.42 4.11 7.79
CA GLN A 46 3.36 3.70 9.18
C GLN A 46 3.96 4.80 10.05
N ALA A 47 3.38 5.02 11.24
CA ALA A 47 3.91 5.98 12.18
C ALA A 47 4.02 5.38 13.58
N VAL A 48 4.91 5.93 14.38
CA VAL A 48 5.04 5.64 15.81
C VAL A 48 5.01 6.95 16.56
N PHE A 49 4.20 7.00 17.58
CA PHE A 49 4.06 8.14 18.47
C PHE A 49 4.53 7.74 19.86
N PHE A 50 5.16 8.68 20.55
CA PHE A 50 5.54 8.57 21.93
C PHE A 50 4.74 9.60 22.70
N ALA A 51 3.97 9.14 23.68
CA ALA A 51 3.20 9.98 24.59
C ALA A 51 3.84 9.96 25.96
N ASP A 52 3.68 11.05 26.72
CA ASP A 52 4.22 11.16 28.07
C ASP A 52 3.51 10.21 29.05
N ASP A 53 2.20 10.11 28.96
CA ASP A 53 1.39 9.22 29.81
C ASP A 53 0.74 8.11 28.97
N TYR A 54 1.17 6.87 29.23
CA TYR A 54 0.65 5.69 28.55
C TYR A 54 -0.83 5.43 28.86
N TYR A 55 -1.25 5.59 30.11
CA TYR A 55 -2.62 5.26 30.52
C TYR A 55 -3.61 6.30 29.98
N GLU A 56 -3.26 7.57 30.05
CA GLU A 56 -4.06 8.62 29.45
C GLU A 56 -4.18 8.44 27.95
N MET A 57 -3.09 8.09 27.28
CA MET A 57 -3.08 7.79 25.86
C MET A 57 -4.05 6.65 25.51
N ILE A 58 -4.02 5.52 26.23
CA ILE A 58 -4.88 4.36 25.96
C ILE A 58 -6.35 4.74 26.08
N ASP A 59 -6.73 5.49 27.08
CA ASP A 59 -8.12 5.93 27.28
C ASP A 59 -8.61 6.84 26.14
N LYS A 60 -7.70 7.60 25.52
CA LYS A 60 -8.01 8.55 24.44
C LYS A 60 -7.91 7.95 23.03
N LEU A 61 -7.22 6.81 22.88
CA LEU A 61 -7.00 6.19 21.57
C LEU A 61 -8.29 5.92 20.78
N PRO A 62 -9.38 5.39 21.38
CA PRO A 62 -10.61 5.12 20.62
C PRO A 62 -11.26 6.40 20.07
N GLU A 63 -11.17 7.51 20.81
CA GLU A 63 -11.68 8.80 20.38
C GLU A 63 -10.84 9.37 19.24
N LEU A 64 -9.51 9.35 19.39
CA LEU A 64 -8.58 9.77 18.34
C LEU A 64 -8.77 8.97 17.06
N SER A 65 -8.87 7.64 17.17
CA SER A 65 -9.08 6.76 16.02
C SER A 65 -10.34 7.14 15.25
N ARG A 66 -11.48 7.28 15.94
CA ARG A 66 -12.74 7.70 15.33
C ARG A 66 -12.66 9.06 14.65
N LEU A 67 -12.01 10.03 15.28
CA LEU A 67 -11.83 11.37 14.74
C LEU A 67 -11.01 11.34 13.42
N ILE A 68 -9.89 10.63 13.43
CA ILE A 68 -8.96 10.60 12.29
C ILE A 68 -9.53 9.80 11.14
N VAL A 69 -10.17 8.66 11.40
CA VAL A 69 -10.85 7.85 10.37
C VAL A 69 -11.99 8.66 9.71
N ALA A 70 -12.81 9.35 10.51
CA ALA A 70 -13.91 10.16 9.99
C ALA A 70 -13.42 11.32 9.09
N LYS A 71 -12.25 11.88 9.37
CA LYS A 71 -11.64 12.94 8.55
C LYS A 71 -11.00 12.45 7.26
N ASN A 72 -10.74 11.14 7.13
CA ASN A 72 -10.01 10.54 6.02
C ASN A 72 -10.75 9.30 5.47
N PRO A 73 -11.96 9.46 4.90
CA PRO A 73 -12.79 8.33 4.48
C PRO A 73 -12.19 7.48 3.34
N ASP A 74 -11.26 8.05 2.58
CA ASP A 74 -10.60 7.38 1.45
C ASP A 74 -9.34 6.61 1.86
N VAL A 75 -9.00 6.60 3.16
CA VAL A 75 -7.77 5.99 3.67
C VAL A 75 -8.11 5.03 4.79
N VAL A 76 -7.60 3.82 4.71
CA VAL A 76 -7.70 2.85 5.81
C VAL A 76 -6.64 3.19 6.85
N ILE A 77 -7.06 3.60 8.04
CA ILE A 77 -6.18 4.03 9.12
C ILE A 77 -6.45 3.18 10.36
N TYR A 78 -5.38 2.62 10.92
CA TYR A 78 -5.40 1.92 12.21
C TYR A 78 -4.52 2.67 13.19
N ILE A 79 -5.07 2.99 14.36
CA ILE A 79 -4.34 3.59 15.46
C ILE A 79 -4.48 2.65 16.66
N ASP A 80 -3.36 2.16 17.13
CA ASP A 80 -3.33 1.18 18.20
C ASP A 80 -2.09 1.36 19.09
N SER A 81 -2.12 0.80 20.30
CA SER A 81 -0.99 0.82 21.20
C SER A 81 -0.06 -0.37 20.98
N PHE A 82 1.21 -0.20 21.31
CA PHE A 82 2.10 -1.33 21.43
C PHE A 82 1.78 -2.12 22.70
N PHE A 83 1.61 -3.43 22.55
CA PHE A 83 1.51 -4.31 23.70
C PHE A 83 2.65 -5.34 23.71
N SER A 84 2.98 -5.86 24.91
CA SER A 84 4.02 -6.87 25.07
C SER A 84 3.43 -8.27 24.84
N GLY A 85 3.67 -8.83 23.68
CA GLY A 85 3.19 -10.18 23.34
C GLY A 85 3.41 -10.53 21.87
N PRO A 86 2.99 -11.74 21.47
CA PRO A 86 2.95 -12.08 20.05
C PRO A 86 2.03 -11.11 19.30
N PRO A 87 2.36 -10.74 18.05
CA PRO A 87 1.50 -9.85 17.29
C PRO A 87 0.13 -10.48 17.07
N PHE A 88 -0.91 -9.83 17.59
CA PHE A 88 -2.28 -10.12 17.21
C PHE A 88 -2.69 -9.16 16.10
N PHE A 89 -3.34 -9.69 15.08
CA PHE A 89 -3.87 -8.87 13.99
C PHE A 89 -5.26 -8.33 14.31
N SER A 90 -5.96 -9.00 15.23
CA SER A 90 -7.30 -8.63 15.71
C SER A 90 -7.64 -9.42 16.95
N ASP A 91 -8.41 -8.85 17.87
CA ASP A 91 -8.95 -9.54 19.06
C ASP A 91 -10.02 -10.55 18.65
N ILE A 92 -10.80 -10.22 17.63
CA ILE A 92 -11.86 -11.06 17.09
C ILE A 92 -11.68 -11.19 15.58
N ARG A 93 -11.76 -12.41 15.08
CA ARG A 93 -11.72 -12.73 13.66
C ARG A 93 -12.94 -13.55 13.27
N TYR A 94 -13.61 -13.14 12.21
CA TYR A 94 -14.68 -13.88 11.54
C TYR A 94 -14.21 -14.32 10.16
N ASP A 95 -14.31 -15.61 9.88
CA ASP A 95 -14.05 -16.16 8.54
C ASP A 95 -15.38 -16.54 7.91
N ILE A 96 -15.67 -16.00 6.71
CA ILE A 96 -16.87 -16.29 5.92
C ILE A 96 -16.44 -17.19 4.76
N PHE A 97 -17.11 -18.31 4.58
CA PHE A 97 -16.81 -19.29 3.54
C PHE A 97 -17.97 -19.39 2.55
N GLY A 98 -17.66 -19.56 1.28
CA GLY A 98 -18.64 -19.78 0.20
C GLY A 98 -17.95 -19.91 -1.14
N ASP A 99 -18.73 -20.31 -2.15
CA ASP A 99 -18.22 -20.58 -3.50
C ASP A 99 -18.30 -19.37 -4.44
N ASP A 100 -19.11 -18.35 -4.09
CA ASP A 100 -19.29 -17.16 -4.90
C ASP A 100 -18.61 -15.93 -4.25
N GLU A 101 -17.56 -15.44 -4.91
CA GLU A 101 -16.76 -14.30 -4.44
C GLU A 101 -17.61 -13.01 -4.27
N ASN A 102 -18.56 -12.75 -5.18
CA ASN A 102 -19.39 -11.56 -5.09
C ASN A 102 -20.32 -11.59 -3.87
N VAL A 103 -20.85 -12.79 -3.55
CA VAL A 103 -21.67 -12.99 -2.36
C VAL A 103 -20.82 -12.83 -1.10
N LEU A 104 -19.59 -13.36 -1.08
CA LEU A 104 -18.65 -13.22 0.04
C LEU A 104 -18.29 -11.76 0.29
N VAL A 105 -18.00 -11.00 -0.77
CA VAL A 105 -17.71 -9.55 -0.67
C VAL A 105 -18.92 -8.79 -0.11
N ALA A 106 -20.12 -9.10 -0.59
CA ALA A 106 -21.35 -8.44 -0.10
C ALA A 106 -21.59 -8.74 1.38
N LEU A 107 -21.47 -10.02 1.79
CA LEU A 107 -21.62 -10.45 3.19
C LEU A 107 -20.54 -9.85 4.08
N GLY A 108 -19.30 -9.81 3.62
CA GLY A 108 -18.19 -9.16 4.34
C GLY A 108 -18.43 -7.68 4.58
N SER A 109 -18.95 -6.97 3.59
CA SER A 109 -19.30 -5.55 3.71
C SER A 109 -20.47 -5.32 4.68
N GLU A 110 -21.49 -6.18 4.63
CA GLU A 110 -22.63 -6.10 5.56
C GLU A 110 -22.20 -6.38 6.99
N LEU A 111 -21.37 -7.42 7.21
CA LEU A 111 -20.83 -7.74 8.52
C LEU A 111 -19.95 -6.60 9.06
N GLU A 112 -19.12 -6.00 8.22
CA GLU A 112 -18.29 -4.85 8.60
C GLU A 112 -19.15 -3.67 9.08
N LEU A 113 -20.26 -3.36 8.40
CA LEU A 113 -21.19 -2.33 8.82
C LEU A 113 -21.83 -2.64 10.19
N ILE A 114 -22.23 -3.89 10.40
CA ILE A 114 -22.83 -4.32 11.68
C ILE A 114 -21.80 -4.17 12.82
N ILE A 115 -20.59 -4.63 12.61
CA ILE A 115 -19.52 -4.60 13.61
C ILE A 115 -19.10 -3.16 13.92
N ASN A 116 -18.93 -2.31 12.90
CA ASN A 116 -18.55 -0.90 13.08
C ASN A 116 -19.58 -0.09 13.90
N ASN A 117 -20.85 -0.53 13.93
CA ASN A 117 -21.89 0.09 14.75
C ASN A 117 -21.90 -0.43 16.19
N ALA A 118 -21.11 -1.42 16.56
CA ALA A 118 -21.03 -1.92 17.92
C ALA A 118 -20.24 -0.94 18.81
N PRO A 119 -20.71 -0.67 20.05
CA PRO A 119 -20.16 0.40 20.90
C PRO A 119 -18.72 0.15 21.35
N ASP A 120 -18.32 -1.11 21.46
CA ASP A 120 -17.01 -1.51 22.03
C ASP A 120 -15.98 -1.86 20.93
N ILE A 121 -16.29 -1.60 19.66
CA ILE A 121 -15.38 -1.85 18.54
C ILE A 121 -14.69 -0.56 18.14
N SER A 122 -13.37 -0.56 18.21
CA SER A 122 -12.56 0.61 17.82
C SER A 122 -12.39 0.72 16.31
N HIS A 123 -12.20 -0.40 15.62
CA HIS A 123 -12.08 -0.49 14.15
C HIS A 123 -12.33 -1.91 13.67
N THR A 124 -12.74 -2.04 12.42
CA THR A 124 -12.86 -3.31 11.72
C THR A 124 -12.02 -3.30 10.46
N LYS A 125 -11.61 -4.48 10.04
CA LYS A 125 -10.92 -4.69 8.77
C LYS A 125 -11.57 -5.85 8.05
N SER A 126 -12.09 -5.60 6.86
CA SER A 126 -12.51 -6.66 5.95
C SER A 126 -11.45 -6.86 4.87
N GLU A 127 -11.03 -8.10 4.66
CA GLU A 127 -10.15 -8.43 3.54
C GLU A 127 -10.90 -8.35 2.21
N ALA A 128 -12.21 -8.55 2.22
CA ALA A 128 -13.07 -8.45 1.04
C ALA A 128 -13.22 -7.01 0.51
N THR A 129 -13.24 -6.01 1.39
CA THR A 129 -13.39 -4.59 1.01
C THR A 129 -12.08 -3.91 0.66
N ASN A 130 -10.95 -4.49 1.04
CA ASN A 130 -9.61 -4.01 0.68
C ASN A 130 -9.23 -4.41 -0.76
N SER A 131 -10.09 -4.09 -1.73
CA SER A 131 -9.75 -4.32 -3.12
C SER A 131 -8.74 -3.29 -3.60
N SER A 132 -7.56 -3.74 -3.97
CA SER A 132 -6.63 -2.90 -4.73
C SER A 132 -6.96 -2.99 -6.21
N THR A 133 -7.06 -1.82 -6.85
CA THR A 133 -7.13 -1.80 -8.31
C THR A 133 -5.74 -2.05 -8.86
N ASN A 134 -5.53 -3.20 -9.46
CA ASN A 134 -4.29 -3.55 -10.12
C ASN A 134 -4.42 -3.28 -11.63
N ILE A 135 -3.39 -2.67 -12.18
CA ILE A 135 -3.23 -2.55 -13.63
C ILE A 135 -2.44 -3.77 -14.08
N GLU A 136 -3.09 -4.67 -14.82
CA GLU A 136 -2.45 -5.83 -15.43
C GLU A 136 -2.26 -5.56 -16.92
N PHE A 137 -1.13 -5.98 -17.46
CA PHE A 137 -0.86 -5.89 -18.87
C PHE A 137 -0.85 -7.29 -19.48
N GLU A 138 -1.82 -7.58 -20.35
CA GLU A 138 -1.90 -8.83 -21.06
C GLU A 138 -1.08 -8.74 -22.36
N PHE A 139 -0.01 -9.52 -22.42
CA PHE A 139 0.94 -9.48 -23.53
C PHE A 139 0.44 -10.26 -24.75
N ASP A 140 0.59 -9.67 -25.95
CA ASP A 140 0.55 -10.41 -27.21
C ASP A 140 1.95 -10.91 -27.55
N SER A 141 2.21 -12.17 -27.21
CA SER A 141 3.51 -12.80 -27.46
C SER A 141 3.89 -12.83 -28.93
N SER A 142 2.90 -12.86 -29.84
CA SER A 142 3.13 -12.86 -31.29
C SER A 142 3.69 -11.53 -31.75
N SER A 143 3.06 -10.43 -31.35
CA SER A 143 3.51 -9.06 -31.69
C SER A 143 4.89 -8.77 -31.09
N ILE A 144 5.15 -9.22 -29.86
CA ILE A 144 6.46 -9.07 -29.21
C ILE A 144 7.54 -9.83 -29.98
N SER A 145 7.27 -11.06 -30.40
CA SER A 145 8.22 -11.88 -31.16
C SER A 145 8.55 -11.25 -32.52
N LEU A 146 7.54 -10.70 -33.21
CA LEU A 146 7.72 -10.00 -34.46
C LEU A 146 8.56 -8.72 -34.32
N SER A 147 8.55 -8.09 -33.17
CA SER A 147 9.42 -6.93 -32.86
C SER A 147 10.88 -7.31 -32.61
N GLY A 148 11.21 -8.60 -32.61
CA GLY A 148 12.54 -9.11 -32.30
C GLY A 148 12.89 -9.04 -30.80
N SER A 149 11.88 -8.92 -29.92
CA SER A 149 12.03 -8.94 -28.48
C SER A 149 11.48 -10.23 -27.86
N SER A 150 11.75 -10.46 -26.58
CA SER A 150 11.12 -11.51 -25.79
C SER A 150 10.15 -10.91 -24.79
N THR A 151 9.13 -11.67 -24.38
CA THR A 151 8.16 -11.23 -23.37
C THR A 151 8.85 -10.86 -22.06
N GLU A 152 9.90 -11.59 -21.68
CA GLU A 152 10.69 -11.30 -20.47
C GLU A 152 11.41 -9.95 -20.58
N LYS A 153 12.10 -9.70 -21.70
CA LYS A 153 12.79 -8.43 -21.93
C LYS A 153 11.79 -7.27 -21.91
N PHE A 154 10.66 -7.44 -22.56
CA PHE A 154 9.59 -6.46 -22.62
C PHE A 154 9.02 -6.16 -21.23
N ALA A 155 8.73 -7.19 -20.43
CA ALA A 155 8.25 -7.03 -19.05
C ALA A 155 9.27 -6.29 -18.17
N ASN A 156 10.56 -6.60 -18.30
CA ASN A 156 11.62 -5.92 -17.57
C ASN A 156 11.76 -4.44 -17.98
N GLU A 157 11.63 -4.12 -19.24
CA GLU A 157 11.65 -2.73 -19.72
C GLU A 157 10.43 -1.94 -19.25
N LEU A 158 9.24 -2.57 -19.28
CA LEU A 158 8.01 -1.97 -18.74
C LEU A 158 8.13 -1.72 -17.22
N PHE A 159 8.65 -2.69 -16.49
CA PHE A 159 8.92 -2.54 -15.06
C PHE A 159 9.94 -1.43 -14.80
N ALA A 160 11.02 -1.39 -15.57
CA ALA A 160 12.08 -0.39 -15.44
C ALA A 160 11.57 1.03 -15.73
N SER A 161 10.72 1.20 -16.75
CA SER A 161 10.15 2.51 -17.10
C SER A 161 9.23 3.04 -16.00
N ASN A 162 8.49 2.16 -15.34
CA ASN A 162 7.58 2.53 -14.26
C ASN A 162 8.30 2.71 -12.91
N ASN A 163 9.11 1.75 -12.52
CA ASN A 163 9.74 1.71 -11.18
C ASN A 163 11.15 2.28 -11.16
N GLY A 164 11.76 2.45 -12.32
CA GLY A 164 13.18 2.77 -12.48
C GLY A 164 14.08 1.55 -12.20
N LEU A 165 15.32 1.65 -12.64
CA LEU A 165 16.35 0.64 -12.43
C LEU A 165 17.36 1.11 -11.39
N VAL A 166 17.66 0.26 -10.42
CA VAL A 166 18.81 0.46 -9.54
C VAL A 166 20.05 0.05 -10.33
N ILE A 167 20.87 1.03 -10.70
CA ILE A 167 22.06 0.82 -11.54
C ILE A 167 23.36 0.72 -10.74
N SER A 168 23.36 1.24 -9.52
CA SER A 168 24.51 1.27 -8.64
C SER A 168 24.08 1.59 -7.22
N SER A 169 25.01 1.58 -6.30
CA SER A 169 24.85 2.13 -4.96
C SER A 169 26.06 2.99 -4.60
N MET A 170 25.85 3.93 -3.71
CA MET A 170 26.92 4.70 -3.07
C MET A 170 26.92 4.43 -1.57
N LEU A 171 28.10 4.40 -0.99
CA LEU A 171 28.26 4.27 0.45
C LEU A 171 28.41 5.66 1.08
N ASP A 172 27.47 6.02 1.94
CA ASP A 172 27.55 7.23 2.75
C ASP A 172 27.50 6.86 4.23
N SER A 173 28.58 7.17 4.96
CA SER A 173 28.68 6.94 6.41
C SER A 173 28.27 5.52 6.85
N ASN A 174 28.70 4.49 6.13
CA ASN A 174 28.33 3.06 6.31
C ASN A 174 26.87 2.70 5.93
N ILE A 175 26.14 3.59 5.29
CA ILE A 175 24.81 3.31 4.76
C ILE A 175 24.92 3.16 3.24
N GLU A 176 24.47 2.04 2.72
CA GLU A 176 24.39 1.82 1.29
C GLU A 176 23.12 2.50 0.73
N ILE A 177 23.33 3.51 -0.12
CA ILE A 177 22.26 4.28 -0.76
C ILE A 177 22.14 3.83 -2.21
N PRO A 178 21.02 3.20 -2.63
CA PRO A 178 20.85 2.77 -4.00
C PRO A 178 20.62 3.96 -4.93
N ILE A 179 21.36 3.98 -6.05
CA ILE A 179 21.18 4.96 -7.12
C ILE A 179 20.17 4.39 -8.12
N ARG A 180 19.00 5.02 -8.18
CA ARG A 180 17.92 4.61 -9.08
C ARG A 180 17.76 5.60 -10.23
N VAL A 181 17.83 5.10 -11.45
CA VAL A 181 17.51 5.86 -12.66
C VAL A 181 16.06 5.60 -13.05
N LYS A 182 15.30 6.68 -13.21
CA LYS A 182 13.94 6.65 -13.77
C LYS A 182 13.92 7.43 -15.07
N GLY A 183 13.18 6.92 -16.04
CA GLY A 183 12.84 7.70 -17.24
C GLY A 183 11.98 8.92 -16.85
N THR A 184 12.12 10.01 -17.59
CA THR A 184 11.27 11.20 -17.46
C THR A 184 9.90 10.96 -18.13
N VAL A 185 9.17 9.95 -17.70
CA VAL A 185 7.74 9.91 -17.99
C VAL A 185 7.09 10.83 -16.98
N ASN A 186 6.35 11.83 -17.43
CA ASN A 186 5.56 12.68 -16.55
C ASN A 186 4.56 11.80 -15.78
N ASN A 187 4.97 11.33 -14.62
CA ASN A 187 4.31 10.33 -13.76
C ASN A 187 3.05 10.84 -13.06
N SER A 188 2.49 11.95 -13.47
CA SER A 188 1.25 12.40 -12.86
C SER A 188 0.03 11.55 -13.20
N ASN A 189 0.14 10.58 -14.11
CA ASN A 189 -1.02 9.82 -14.59
C ASN A 189 -0.68 8.35 -14.89
N LEU A 190 -0.21 7.57 -13.92
CA LEU A 190 -0.29 6.10 -14.05
C LEU A 190 -1.74 5.57 -13.97
N THR A 191 -2.70 6.43 -13.67
CA THR A 191 -4.11 6.23 -14.00
C THR A 191 -4.39 6.56 -15.47
N GLY A 192 -3.43 7.12 -16.19
CA GLY A 192 -3.45 7.33 -17.63
C GLY A 192 -3.11 6.05 -18.38
N ASP A 193 -3.55 5.99 -19.57
CA ASP A 193 -3.39 4.90 -20.52
C ASP A 193 -1.91 4.46 -20.63
N SER A 194 -1.54 3.38 -19.93
CA SER A 194 -0.19 2.81 -19.99
C SER A 194 0.19 2.32 -21.40
N SER A 195 -0.80 2.23 -22.30
CA SER A 195 -0.57 1.91 -23.72
C SER A 195 0.28 2.95 -24.44
N LEU A 196 0.35 4.18 -23.93
CA LEU A 196 1.14 5.28 -24.50
C LEU A 196 2.63 5.26 -24.10
N LEU A 197 3.04 4.36 -23.21
CA LEU A 197 4.45 4.21 -22.85
C LEU A 197 5.26 3.75 -24.06
N SER A 198 6.40 4.38 -24.28
CA SER A 198 7.32 4.02 -25.34
C SER A 198 8.38 3.06 -24.85
N LEU A 199 8.61 2.00 -25.58
CA LEU A 199 9.61 0.99 -25.31
C LEU A 199 10.59 0.84 -26.46
N ALA A 200 11.85 0.53 -26.15
CA ALA A 200 12.86 0.23 -27.15
C ALA A 200 12.71 -1.23 -27.62
N THR A 201 12.53 -1.40 -28.91
CA THR A 201 12.52 -2.70 -29.60
C THR A 201 13.73 -2.81 -30.52
N SER A 202 14.01 -4.00 -31.05
CA SER A 202 15.08 -4.17 -32.06
C SER A 202 14.83 -3.39 -33.33
N ASN A 203 13.59 -3.03 -33.63
CA ASN A 203 13.18 -2.29 -34.83
C ASN A 203 13.04 -0.78 -34.56
N GLY A 204 13.34 -0.30 -33.37
CA GLY A 204 13.22 1.11 -32.98
C GLY A 204 12.42 1.31 -31.71
N ILE A 205 11.81 2.49 -31.57
CA ILE A 205 10.93 2.82 -30.43
C ILE A 205 9.49 2.58 -30.84
N ASP A 206 8.75 1.84 -30.04
CA ASP A 206 7.33 1.55 -30.28
C ASP A 206 6.51 1.76 -28.99
N THR A 207 5.20 1.81 -29.10
CA THR A 207 4.31 2.01 -27.94
C THR A 207 3.87 0.68 -27.35
N VAL A 208 3.74 0.65 -26.02
CA VAL A 208 3.31 -0.55 -25.26
C VAL A 208 1.98 -1.09 -25.77
N GLY A 209 1.05 -0.20 -26.17
CA GLY A 209 -0.27 -0.57 -26.67
C GLY A 209 -0.26 -1.45 -27.93
N ASN A 210 0.84 -1.46 -28.69
CA ASN A 210 0.97 -2.33 -29.87
C ASN A 210 1.30 -3.79 -29.49
N PHE A 211 1.67 -4.05 -28.24
CA PHE A 211 2.14 -5.34 -27.74
C PHE A 211 1.21 -6.00 -26.75
N GLY A 212 0.03 -5.43 -26.50
CA GLY A 212 -0.94 -6.00 -25.57
C GLY A 212 -2.01 -5.02 -25.13
N LYS A 213 -2.75 -5.43 -24.10
CA LYS A 213 -3.86 -4.66 -23.56
C LYS A 213 -3.68 -4.43 -22.06
N THR A 214 -4.06 -3.23 -21.63
CA THR A 214 -4.15 -2.90 -20.21
C THR A 214 -5.51 -3.32 -19.67
N LEU A 215 -5.51 -4.10 -18.60
CA LEU A 215 -6.69 -4.53 -17.88
C LEU A 215 -6.68 -3.93 -16.49
N LEU A 216 -7.81 -3.38 -16.07
CA LEU A 216 -8.02 -2.92 -14.71
C LEU A 216 -8.73 -4.04 -13.93
N ASN A 217 -7.97 -4.76 -13.12
CA ASN A 217 -8.51 -5.80 -12.26
C ASN A 217 -8.60 -5.31 -10.82
N LYS A 218 -9.78 -5.46 -10.23
CA LYS A 218 -9.93 -5.34 -8.78
C LYS A 218 -9.61 -6.72 -8.18
N ARG A 219 -8.54 -6.79 -7.40
CA ARG A 219 -8.24 -7.97 -6.58
C ARG A 219 -8.57 -7.66 -5.14
N SER A 220 -9.35 -8.53 -4.50
CA SER A 220 -9.39 -8.66 -3.05
C SER A 220 -8.00 -9.09 -2.57
N SER A 221 -7.43 -8.38 -1.61
CA SER A 221 -6.08 -8.61 -1.09
C SER A 221 -6.09 -9.67 0.01
#